data_d68d3aa5ccdf590496687bae7d77f4bc
#
_entry.id   d68d3aa5ccdf590496687bae7d77f4bc
#
_cell.length_a   1.000
_cell.length_b   1.000
_cell.length_c   1.000
_cell.angle_alpha   90.00
_cell.angle_beta   90.00
_cell.angle_gamma   90.00
#
_symmetry.space_group_name_H-M   'P 1'
#
loop_
_entity.id
_entity.type
_entity.pdbx_description
1 polymer ?
#
loop_
_entity_poly.entity_id
_entity_poly.type
_entity_poly.pdbx_seq_one_letter_code
_entity_poly.pdbx_strand_id
1 'polypeptide(L)'
;MKLTICRSLLLACVALASTPAFARSDEQLWTTASASVKLSDHWRLSQEFVARFSDNRNGLYEIESNTLLGYRLGKAVTIWAGYTHDPQYLAGDFTVMEHRAREQVTFDNLAKLGPGKLSARIRMEQRWREHIDGTGWRVRPYVKFSMPLQGKAALNLSTEPFFNLNATSFQRRTGLDRVRNLVTVSTPLAKNLNGELGYMNQHGFVRGGEDTSDHIAYFAVSLSL
;
A
#
# COMPACT_ATOMS: atom_id res chain seq x y z
N MET A 1 14.33 40.14 29.85
CA MET A 1 14.57 38.71 30.15
C MET A 1 13.65 37.90 29.25
N LYS A 2 14.08 37.53 28.05
CA LYS A 2 13.27 36.85 27.03
C LYS A 2 13.71 35.39 26.96
N LEU A 3 12.76 34.50 27.16
CA LEU A 3 12.91 33.05 27.14
C LEU A 3 13.42 32.52 25.78
N THR A 4 14.60 31.94 25.83
CA THR A 4 15.19 31.12 24.76
C THR A 4 15.07 29.67 25.19
N ILE A 5 13.89 29.08 25.08
CA ILE A 5 13.67 27.65 25.29
C ILE A 5 12.63 27.23 24.26
N CYS A 6 13.04 26.69 23.14
CA CYS A 6 12.29 25.75 22.30
C CYS A 6 13.01 25.43 21.00
N ARG A 7 14.24 24.89 21.06
CA ARG A 7 14.92 24.37 19.85
C ARG A 7 15.57 22.99 20.01
N SER A 8 15.29 22.26 21.08
CA SER A 8 16.02 21.03 21.40
C SER A 8 15.14 19.78 21.50
N LEU A 9 13.95 19.75 20.91
CA LEU A 9 13.04 18.59 21.05
C LEU A 9 12.74 17.86 19.73
N LEU A 10 13.50 18.05 18.68
CA LEU A 10 13.24 17.42 17.38
C LEU A 10 14.32 16.42 16.91
N LEU A 11 15.24 16.02 17.77
CA LEU A 11 16.35 15.13 17.36
C LEU A 11 16.44 13.81 18.13
N ALA A 12 15.42 13.40 18.87
CA ALA A 12 15.50 12.22 19.74
C ALA A 12 14.69 10.98 19.26
N CYS A 13 14.27 10.88 18.02
CA CYS A 13 13.46 9.74 17.53
C CYS A 13 14.09 8.91 16.40
N VAL A 14 15.41 8.92 16.22
CA VAL A 14 16.05 8.12 15.15
C VAL A 14 17.22 7.26 15.67
N ALA A 15 17.18 6.78 16.87
CA ALA A 15 18.19 5.83 17.35
C ALA A 15 17.54 4.62 18.07
N LEU A 16 16.63 3.93 17.39
CA LEU A 16 16.45 2.50 17.63
C LEU A 16 17.35 1.78 16.62
N ALA A 17 18.63 1.66 16.99
CA ALA A 17 19.55 0.73 16.35
C ALA A 17 19.00 -0.68 16.56
N SER A 18 18.15 -1.13 15.62
CA SER A 18 17.84 -2.54 15.49
C SER A 18 19.15 -3.23 15.14
N THR A 19 19.58 -4.17 16.00
CA THR A 19 20.55 -5.21 15.62
C THR A 19 20.16 -5.73 14.23
N PRO A 20 21.10 -5.93 13.30
CA PRO A 20 20.78 -6.57 12.04
C PRO A 20 20.35 -8.01 12.33
N ALA A 21 19.06 -8.24 12.47
CA ALA A 21 18.51 -9.54 12.19
C ALA A 21 18.82 -9.74 10.70
N PHE A 22 19.51 -10.82 10.33
CA PHE A 22 19.75 -11.17 8.94
C PHE A 22 18.39 -11.50 8.31
N ALA A 23 17.68 -10.45 7.89
CA ALA A 23 16.46 -10.61 7.12
C ALA A 23 16.86 -10.97 5.69
N ARG A 24 16.24 -12.00 5.13
CA ARG A 24 16.39 -12.32 3.73
C ARG A 24 15.86 -11.14 2.90
N SER A 25 16.74 -10.47 2.13
CA SER A 25 16.37 -9.29 1.36
C SER A 25 16.05 -9.62 -0.10
N ASP A 26 15.22 -8.78 -0.71
CA ASP A 26 14.89 -8.79 -2.12
C ASP A 26 14.84 -7.35 -2.65
N GLU A 27 15.38 -7.14 -3.84
CA GLU A 27 15.27 -5.86 -4.55
C GLU A 27 14.13 -5.95 -5.57
N GLN A 28 13.22 -4.98 -5.51
CA GLN A 28 12.00 -5.03 -6.30
C GLN A 28 11.71 -3.70 -6.98
N LEU A 29 10.97 -3.76 -8.09
CA LEU A 29 10.34 -2.63 -8.75
C LEU A 29 8.83 -2.85 -8.79
N TRP A 30 8.07 -1.88 -8.27
CA TRP A 30 6.61 -1.88 -8.38
C TRP A 30 6.14 -0.69 -9.20
N THR A 31 5.31 -0.96 -10.18
CA THR A 31 4.69 0.07 -11.01
C THR A 31 3.18 0.00 -10.87
N THR A 32 2.54 1.17 -10.75
CA THR A 32 1.09 1.28 -10.58
C THR A 32 0.52 2.26 -11.60
N ALA A 33 -0.53 1.85 -12.28
CA ALA A 33 -1.36 2.73 -13.10
C ALA A 33 -2.80 2.65 -12.61
N SER A 34 -3.41 3.80 -12.30
CA SER A 34 -4.78 3.82 -11.79
C SER A 34 -5.62 4.90 -12.46
N ALA A 35 -6.92 4.63 -12.57
CA ALA A 35 -7.92 5.59 -13.01
C ALA A 35 -9.12 5.56 -12.06
N SER A 36 -9.62 6.73 -11.71
CA SER A 36 -10.86 6.88 -10.94
C SER A 36 -11.84 7.76 -11.71
N VAL A 37 -13.05 7.25 -11.93
CA VAL A 37 -14.11 7.92 -12.68
C VAL A 37 -15.26 8.25 -11.73
N LYS A 38 -15.70 9.52 -11.74
CA LYS A 38 -16.90 9.94 -11.05
C LYS A 38 -18.11 9.55 -11.91
N LEU A 39 -18.90 8.56 -11.47
CA LEU A 39 -20.12 8.14 -12.17
C LEU A 39 -21.34 9.00 -11.80
N SER A 40 -21.40 9.48 -10.55
CA SER A 40 -22.39 10.42 -10.04
C SER A 40 -21.86 11.17 -8.81
N ASP A 41 -22.68 11.95 -8.12
CA ASP A 41 -22.25 12.64 -6.88
C ASP A 41 -21.85 11.68 -5.77
N HIS A 42 -22.41 10.48 -5.76
CA HIS A 42 -22.11 9.46 -4.77
C HIS A 42 -21.28 8.30 -5.31
N TRP A 43 -21.40 7.92 -6.57
CA TRP A 43 -20.76 6.75 -7.11
C TRP A 43 -19.46 7.04 -7.84
N ARG A 44 -18.49 6.18 -7.65
CA ARG A 44 -17.18 6.21 -8.31
C ARG A 44 -16.76 4.81 -8.71
N LEU A 45 -16.08 4.72 -9.85
CA LEU A 45 -15.40 3.51 -10.29
C LEU A 45 -13.90 3.74 -10.23
N SER A 46 -13.15 2.80 -9.69
CA SER A 46 -11.70 2.81 -9.66
C SER A 46 -11.17 1.55 -10.31
N GLN A 47 -10.21 1.72 -11.22
CA GLN A 47 -9.42 0.66 -11.81
C GLN A 47 -7.95 0.91 -11.50
N GLU A 48 -7.24 -0.12 -11.03
CA GLU A 48 -5.81 -0.05 -10.74
C GLU A 48 -5.11 -1.30 -11.29
N PHE A 49 -4.00 -1.11 -11.95
CA PHE A 49 -3.07 -2.16 -12.38
C PHE A 49 -1.76 -1.97 -11.62
N VAL A 50 -1.25 -3.05 -11.04
CA VAL A 50 0.05 -3.08 -10.37
C VAL A 50 0.88 -4.20 -10.97
N ALA A 51 2.04 -3.86 -11.53
CA ALA A 51 3.03 -4.84 -11.96
C ALA A 51 4.22 -4.82 -11.00
N ARG A 52 4.66 -6.01 -10.58
CA ARG A 52 5.73 -6.20 -9.60
C ARG A 52 6.82 -7.08 -10.17
N PHE A 53 8.05 -6.57 -10.04
CA PHE A 53 9.27 -7.25 -10.46
C PHE A 53 10.16 -7.50 -9.25
N SER A 54 10.87 -8.62 -9.22
CA SER A 54 11.71 -9.06 -8.10
C SER A 54 12.95 -9.76 -8.64
N ASP A 55 14.11 -9.46 -8.06
CA ASP A 55 15.36 -10.13 -8.41
C ASP A 55 15.32 -11.60 -8.00
N ASN A 56 14.82 -11.89 -6.79
CA ASN A 56 14.72 -13.26 -6.28
C ASN A 56 13.72 -14.14 -7.06
N ARG A 57 12.86 -13.55 -7.91
CA ARG A 57 11.91 -14.26 -8.77
C ARG A 57 12.21 -14.14 -10.26
N ASN A 58 13.40 -13.63 -10.60
CA ASN A 58 13.90 -13.44 -11.96
C ASN A 58 12.94 -12.62 -12.85
N GLY A 59 12.49 -11.46 -12.36
CA GLY A 59 11.71 -10.51 -13.12
C GLY A 59 10.27 -10.35 -12.66
N LEU A 60 9.33 -10.26 -13.61
CA LEU A 60 7.90 -10.07 -13.32
C LEU A 60 7.35 -11.25 -12.50
N TYR A 61 6.74 -10.96 -11.35
CA TYR A 61 6.18 -12.01 -10.51
C TYR A 61 4.69 -11.86 -10.17
N GLU A 62 4.10 -10.67 -10.38
CA GLU A 62 2.70 -10.43 -10.04
C GLU A 62 2.14 -9.29 -10.88
N ILE A 63 0.91 -9.45 -11.39
CA ILE A 63 0.13 -8.40 -12.02
C ILE A 63 -1.23 -8.34 -11.34
N GLU A 64 -1.46 -7.34 -10.49
CA GLU A 64 -2.79 -7.13 -9.91
C GLU A 64 -3.64 -6.25 -10.82
N SER A 65 -4.86 -6.67 -11.11
CA SER A 65 -5.92 -5.85 -11.70
C SER A 65 -7.03 -5.67 -10.67
N ASN A 66 -7.20 -4.45 -10.18
CA ASN A 66 -8.11 -4.11 -9.08
C ASN A 66 -9.25 -3.25 -9.60
N THR A 67 -10.48 -3.75 -9.57
CA THR A 67 -11.70 -3.00 -9.92
C THR A 67 -12.53 -2.77 -8.67
N LEU A 68 -12.82 -1.51 -8.34
CA LEU A 68 -13.57 -1.14 -7.14
C LEU A 68 -14.69 -0.17 -7.49
N LEU A 69 -15.90 -0.45 -7.00
CA LEU A 69 -17.03 0.46 -7.00
C LEU A 69 -17.14 1.11 -5.63
N GLY A 70 -17.15 2.45 -5.59
CA GLY A 70 -17.17 3.25 -4.38
C GLY A 70 -18.45 4.05 -4.22
N TYR A 71 -18.95 4.12 -2.99
CA TYR A 71 -20.07 4.97 -2.60
C TYR A 71 -19.64 5.97 -1.55
N ARG A 72 -19.77 7.27 -1.84
CA ARG A 72 -19.46 8.36 -0.92
C ARG A 72 -20.58 8.56 0.08
N LEU A 73 -20.29 8.36 1.36
CA LEU A 73 -21.20 8.65 2.47
C LEU A 73 -21.20 10.14 2.85
N GLY A 74 -20.19 10.90 2.42
CA GLY A 74 -20.05 12.31 2.72
C GLY A 74 -18.76 12.89 2.12
N LYS A 75 -18.29 14.01 2.65
CA LYS A 75 -17.09 14.69 2.09
C LYS A 75 -15.79 13.92 2.33
N ALA A 76 -15.74 13.12 3.39
CA ALA A 76 -14.49 12.50 3.86
C ALA A 76 -14.53 10.96 3.87
N VAL A 77 -15.69 10.32 3.69
CA VAL A 77 -15.81 8.87 3.84
C VAL A 77 -16.37 8.25 2.56
N THR A 78 -15.68 7.23 2.05
CA THR A 78 -16.13 6.41 0.93
C THR A 78 -16.01 4.94 1.31
N ILE A 79 -17.07 4.18 1.09
CA ILE A 79 -17.06 2.71 1.17
C ILE A 79 -16.86 2.14 -0.23
N TRP A 80 -16.12 1.05 -0.33
CA TRP A 80 -15.78 0.42 -1.60
C TRP A 80 -15.99 -1.07 -1.50
N ALA A 81 -16.47 -1.66 -2.57
CA ALA A 81 -16.46 -3.09 -2.79
C ALA A 81 -15.88 -3.40 -4.17
N GLY A 82 -15.21 -4.50 -4.32
CA GLY A 82 -14.61 -4.84 -5.59
C GLY A 82 -13.85 -6.15 -5.61
N TYR A 83 -13.14 -6.32 -6.70
CA TYR A 83 -12.48 -7.57 -7.04
C TYR A 83 -11.07 -7.32 -7.55
N THR A 84 -10.17 -8.26 -7.22
CA THR A 84 -8.80 -8.31 -7.72
C THR A 84 -8.58 -9.62 -8.48
N HIS A 85 -8.07 -9.48 -9.69
CA HIS A 85 -7.52 -10.55 -10.52
C HIS A 85 -6.01 -10.46 -10.45
N ASP A 86 -5.33 -11.52 -10.02
CA ASP A 86 -3.93 -11.49 -9.60
C ASP A 86 -3.15 -12.73 -10.07
N PRO A 87 -2.79 -12.80 -11.37
CA PRO A 87 -1.88 -13.82 -11.88
C PRO A 87 -0.47 -13.63 -11.30
N GLN A 88 0.12 -14.72 -10.84
CA GLN A 88 1.47 -14.77 -10.30
C GLN A 88 2.39 -15.57 -11.21
N TYR A 89 3.67 -15.16 -11.24
CA TYR A 89 4.68 -15.70 -12.13
C TYR A 89 5.97 -16.04 -11.37
N LEU A 90 6.79 -16.92 -11.94
CA LEU A 90 8.14 -17.18 -11.50
C LEU A 90 9.01 -17.38 -12.75
N ALA A 91 10.08 -16.58 -12.89
CA ALA A 91 10.96 -16.59 -14.04
C ALA A 91 10.23 -16.46 -15.41
N GLY A 92 9.13 -15.70 -15.45
CA GLY A 92 8.30 -15.48 -16.63
C GLY A 92 7.18 -16.50 -16.83
N ASP A 93 7.21 -17.63 -16.14
CA ASP A 93 6.17 -18.66 -16.23
C ASP A 93 5.00 -18.38 -15.27
N PHE A 94 3.76 -18.53 -15.76
CA PHE A 94 2.57 -18.44 -14.92
C PHE A 94 2.57 -19.58 -13.89
N THR A 95 2.32 -19.24 -12.62
CA THR A 95 2.34 -20.21 -11.53
C THR A 95 0.98 -20.46 -10.89
N VAL A 96 0.22 -19.39 -10.63
CA VAL A 96 -1.06 -19.49 -9.94
C VAL A 96 -1.90 -18.25 -10.19
N MET A 97 -3.21 -18.46 -10.31
CA MET A 97 -4.20 -17.38 -10.29
C MET A 97 -4.71 -17.18 -8.86
N GLU A 98 -4.55 -15.96 -8.33
CA GLU A 98 -5.18 -15.55 -7.07
C GLU A 98 -6.32 -14.59 -7.36
N HIS A 99 -7.43 -14.79 -6.68
CA HIS A 99 -8.60 -13.94 -6.71
C HIS A 99 -8.81 -13.32 -5.35
N ARG A 100 -9.31 -12.06 -5.30
CA ARG A 100 -9.66 -11.40 -4.04
C ARG A 100 -10.98 -10.66 -4.17
N ALA A 101 -11.91 -10.93 -3.27
CA ALA A 101 -12.97 -9.97 -2.98
C ALA A 101 -12.40 -8.94 -1.98
N ARG A 102 -12.74 -7.67 -2.17
CA ARG A 102 -12.20 -6.54 -1.39
C ARG A 102 -13.33 -5.64 -0.94
N GLU A 103 -13.41 -5.38 0.35
CA GLU A 103 -14.22 -4.33 0.93
C GLU A 103 -13.30 -3.36 1.66
N GLN A 104 -13.55 -2.06 1.50
CA GLN A 104 -12.75 -1.07 2.21
C GLN A 104 -13.55 0.19 2.55
N VAL A 105 -13.10 0.86 3.59
CA VAL A 105 -13.54 2.21 3.94
C VAL A 105 -12.33 3.12 3.87
N THR A 106 -12.44 4.23 3.14
CA THR A 106 -11.43 5.28 3.09
C THR A 106 -11.92 6.51 3.84
N PHE A 107 -10.98 7.14 4.56
CA PHE A 107 -11.17 8.37 5.31
C PHE A 107 -10.21 9.43 4.75
N ASP A 108 -10.73 10.34 3.93
CA ASP A 108 -9.97 11.43 3.35
C ASP A 108 -9.90 12.60 4.33
N ASN A 109 -8.72 13.19 4.51
CA ASN A 109 -8.52 14.33 5.41
C ASN A 109 -9.03 14.09 6.84
N LEU A 110 -8.69 12.93 7.41
CA LEU A 110 -9.07 12.53 8.78
C LEU A 110 -8.62 13.56 9.83
N ALA A 111 -7.42 14.13 9.66
CA ALA A 111 -6.90 15.21 10.50
C ALA A 111 -5.92 16.09 9.71
N LYS A 112 -5.74 17.33 10.19
CA LYS A 112 -4.65 18.22 9.78
C LYS A 112 -3.56 18.20 10.85
N LEU A 113 -2.32 18.00 10.46
CA LEU A 113 -1.14 18.00 11.33
C LEU A 113 -0.13 19.02 10.77
N GLY A 114 -0.16 20.24 11.30
CA GLY A 114 0.60 21.37 10.73
C GLY A 114 0.15 21.66 9.28
N PRO A 115 1.07 21.74 8.32
CA PRO A 115 0.71 21.94 6.89
C PRO A 115 0.20 20.67 6.22
N GLY A 116 0.37 19.51 6.85
CA GLY A 116 0.04 18.21 6.26
C GLY A 116 -1.36 17.72 6.60
N LYS A 117 -1.75 16.66 5.93
CA LYS A 117 -3.06 16.00 6.05
C LYS A 117 -2.87 14.52 6.32
N LEU A 118 -3.68 13.98 7.20
CA LEU A 118 -3.77 12.56 7.51
C LEU A 118 -4.96 11.95 6.79
N SER A 119 -4.77 10.81 6.14
CA SER A 119 -5.82 9.97 5.57
C SER A 119 -5.65 8.54 6.08
N ALA A 120 -6.72 7.77 6.09
CA ALA A 120 -6.69 6.37 6.51
C ALA A 120 -7.57 5.50 5.63
N ARG A 121 -7.32 4.21 5.67
CA ARG A 121 -8.13 3.18 5.02
C ARG A 121 -8.12 1.91 5.87
N ILE A 122 -9.25 1.25 5.96
CA ILE A 122 -9.34 -0.13 6.45
C ILE A 122 -9.84 -0.97 5.30
N ARG A 123 -9.12 -2.05 4.97
CA ARG A 123 -9.47 -2.98 3.90
C ARG A 123 -9.59 -4.38 4.47
N MET A 124 -10.68 -5.06 4.11
CA MET A 124 -10.86 -6.50 4.25
C MET A 124 -10.62 -7.16 2.90
N GLU A 125 -9.95 -8.29 2.88
CA GLU A 125 -9.74 -9.11 1.70
C GLU A 125 -10.10 -10.56 2.00
N GLN A 126 -10.89 -11.14 1.11
CA GLN A 126 -11.12 -12.58 1.01
C GLN A 126 -10.32 -13.06 -0.20
N ARG A 127 -9.42 -14.02 0.02
CA ARG A 127 -8.42 -14.45 -0.96
C ARG A 127 -8.57 -15.93 -1.22
N TRP A 128 -8.60 -16.34 -2.49
CA TRP A 128 -8.56 -17.73 -2.90
C TRP A 128 -7.65 -17.90 -4.12
N ARG A 129 -7.16 -19.10 -4.31
CA ARG A 129 -6.28 -19.45 -5.42
C ARG A 129 -6.88 -20.59 -6.20
N GLU A 130 -6.77 -20.56 -7.52
CA GLU A 130 -7.23 -21.66 -8.36
C GLU A 130 -6.48 -22.95 -8.00
N HIS A 131 -7.21 -24.04 -7.97
CA HIS A 131 -6.71 -25.38 -7.63
C HIS A 131 -6.08 -25.52 -6.23
N ILE A 132 -6.33 -24.57 -5.32
CA ILE A 132 -5.84 -24.60 -3.95
C ILE A 132 -7.00 -24.35 -2.99
N ASP A 133 -7.26 -25.31 -2.11
CA ASP A 133 -8.37 -25.23 -1.17
C ASP A 133 -8.16 -24.15 -0.10
N GLY A 134 -9.27 -23.57 0.33
CA GLY A 134 -9.36 -22.64 1.42
C GLY A 134 -9.45 -21.18 0.97
N THR A 135 -10.07 -20.37 1.84
CA THR A 135 -10.17 -18.93 1.69
C THR A 135 -9.36 -18.23 2.78
N GLY A 136 -8.37 -17.44 2.39
CA GLY A 136 -7.60 -16.61 3.30
C GLY A 136 -8.32 -15.29 3.58
N TRP A 137 -8.48 -14.93 4.84
CA TRP A 137 -9.07 -13.66 5.26
C TRP A 137 -7.99 -12.75 5.81
N ARG A 138 -7.99 -11.47 5.39
CA ARG A 138 -6.94 -10.52 5.77
C ARG A 138 -7.51 -9.12 5.97
N VAL A 139 -7.07 -8.45 7.04
CA VAL A 139 -7.35 -7.02 7.30
C VAL A 139 -6.08 -6.21 7.05
N ARG A 140 -6.23 -5.06 6.41
CA ARG A 140 -5.14 -4.14 6.06
C ARG A 140 -5.52 -2.71 6.45
N PRO A 141 -5.24 -2.28 7.67
CA PRO A 141 -5.29 -0.86 8.02
C PRO A 141 -4.15 -0.12 7.30
N TYR A 142 -4.42 1.10 6.90
CA TYR A 142 -3.48 1.95 6.19
C TYR A 142 -3.62 3.38 6.69
N VAL A 143 -2.50 4.04 6.91
CA VAL A 143 -2.42 5.44 7.28
C VAL A 143 -1.45 6.14 6.35
N LYS A 144 -1.83 7.32 5.86
CA LYS A 144 -1.00 8.17 5.01
C LYS A 144 -0.99 9.59 5.55
N PHE A 145 0.20 10.15 5.73
CA PHE A 145 0.43 11.56 5.96
C PHE A 145 0.97 12.20 4.69
N SER A 146 0.34 13.28 4.22
CA SER A 146 0.74 14.03 3.03
C SER A 146 1.06 15.47 3.42
N MET A 147 2.28 15.92 3.13
CA MET A 147 2.77 17.25 3.43
C MET A 147 3.11 17.99 2.13
N PRO A 148 2.56 19.20 1.89
CA PRO A 148 2.91 19.98 0.71
C PRO A 148 4.40 20.37 0.76
N LEU A 149 5.05 20.26 -0.40
CA LEU A 149 6.39 20.76 -0.65
C LEU A 149 6.32 22.05 -1.48
N GLN A 150 7.46 22.54 -1.90
CA GLN A 150 7.53 23.70 -2.79
C GLN A 150 6.83 23.41 -4.14
N GLY A 151 6.10 24.37 -4.67
CA GLY A 151 5.33 24.23 -5.90
C GLY A 151 4.06 23.41 -5.70
N LYS A 152 3.83 22.42 -6.56
CA LYS A 152 2.66 21.53 -6.51
C LYS A 152 3.01 20.12 -6.00
N ALA A 153 4.24 19.89 -5.60
CA ALA A 153 4.68 18.61 -5.10
C ALA A 153 4.22 18.36 -3.65
N ALA A 154 4.11 17.09 -3.26
CA ALA A 154 3.84 16.69 -1.90
C ALA A 154 4.73 15.51 -1.49
N LEU A 155 5.22 15.53 -0.25
CA LEU A 155 5.84 14.39 0.41
C LEU A 155 4.74 13.55 1.05
N ASN A 156 4.76 12.24 0.79
CA ASN A 156 3.83 11.30 1.37
C ASN A 156 4.59 10.25 2.19
N LEU A 157 4.11 10.00 3.38
CA LEU A 157 4.58 8.94 4.26
C LEU A 157 3.41 8.03 4.57
N SER A 158 3.56 6.73 4.39
CA SER A 158 2.47 5.82 4.72
C SER A 158 2.97 4.50 5.32
N THR A 159 2.09 3.88 6.11
CA THR A 159 2.29 2.56 6.66
C THR A 159 1.05 1.71 6.47
N GLU A 160 1.26 0.42 6.17
CA GLU A 160 0.20 -0.56 5.94
C GLU A 160 0.59 -1.92 6.55
N PRO A 161 0.18 -2.23 7.77
CA PRO A 161 0.29 -3.57 8.31
C PRO A 161 -0.78 -4.52 7.72
N PHE A 162 -0.45 -5.80 7.64
CA PHE A 162 -1.30 -6.86 7.11
C PHE A 162 -1.57 -7.88 8.20
N PHE A 163 -2.83 -8.05 8.57
CA PHE A 163 -3.24 -9.02 9.58
C PHE A 163 -4.04 -10.14 8.95
N ASN A 164 -3.48 -11.35 8.94
CA ASN A 164 -4.19 -12.55 8.51
C ASN A 164 -5.11 -13.02 9.65
N LEU A 165 -6.39 -13.25 9.34
CA LEU A 165 -7.40 -13.66 10.33
C LEU A 165 -7.47 -15.17 10.49
N ASN A 166 -7.01 -15.92 9.48
CA ASN A 166 -6.93 -17.39 9.50
C ASN A 166 -5.65 -17.86 8.80
N ALA A 167 -5.36 -19.14 8.89
CA ALA A 167 -4.30 -19.80 8.13
C ALA A 167 -4.89 -20.67 7.02
N THR A 168 -4.18 -20.74 5.90
CA THR A 168 -4.44 -21.63 4.76
C THR A 168 -3.11 -22.16 4.22
N SER A 169 -3.12 -23.02 3.21
CA SER A 169 -1.90 -23.49 2.55
C SER A 169 -1.04 -22.37 1.96
N PHE A 170 -1.66 -21.26 1.51
CA PHE A 170 -0.98 -20.09 0.91
C PHE A 170 -0.90 -18.86 1.83
N GLN A 171 -1.60 -18.88 2.97
CA GLN A 171 -1.57 -17.87 4.03
C GLN A 171 -1.16 -18.53 5.35
N ARG A 172 0.14 -18.80 5.50
CA ARG A 172 0.67 -19.76 6.49
C ARG A 172 0.58 -19.34 7.95
N ARG A 173 0.18 -18.09 8.26
CA ARG A 173 0.10 -17.61 9.66
C ARG A 173 -1.14 -16.77 9.87
N THR A 174 -1.62 -16.75 11.12
CA THR A 174 -2.56 -15.76 11.65
C THR A 174 -1.81 -14.61 12.33
N GLY A 175 -2.47 -13.46 12.47
CA GLY A 175 -1.90 -12.26 13.07
C GLY A 175 -1.10 -11.43 12.08
N LEU A 176 -0.17 -10.63 12.59
CA LEU A 176 0.65 -9.72 11.79
C LEU A 176 1.56 -10.53 10.85
N ASP A 177 1.36 -10.35 9.53
CA ASP A 177 2.08 -11.06 8.47
C ASP A 177 3.21 -10.21 7.91
N ARG A 178 2.94 -8.95 7.62
CA ARG A 178 3.91 -7.98 7.10
C ARG A 178 3.51 -6.54 7.38
N VAL A 179 4.48 -5.66 7.22
CA VAL A 179 4.26 -4.20 7.24
C VAL A 179 4.93 -3.59 6.02
N ARG A 180 4.24 -2.67 5.35
CA ARG A 180 4.77 -1.83 4.29
C ARG A 180 4.92 -0.41 4.80
N ASN A 181 6.10 0.16 4.63
CA ASN A 181 6.38 1.57 4.91
C ASN A 181 6.82 2.21 3.60
N LEU A 182 6.14 3.25 3.17
CA LEU A 182 6.35 3.90 1.87
C LEU A 182 6.58 5.39 2.06
N VAL A 183 7.62 5.88 1.42
CA VAL A 183 7.95 7.31 1.31
C VAL A 183 7.94 7.69 -0.16
N THR A 184 7.13 8.68 -0.55
CA THR A 184 7.03 9.11 -1.94
C THR A 184 6.99 10.63 -2.07
N VAL A 185 7.36 11.10 -3.24
CA VAL A 185 7.05 12.45 -3.71
C VAL A 185 6.04 12.33 -4.84
N SER A 186 4.93 13.05 -4.72
CA SER A 186 3.91 13.13 -5.77
C SER A 186 3.83 14.54 -6.36
N THR A 187 3.50 14.62 -7.66
CA THR A 187 3.32 15.90 -8.37
C THR A 187 2.32 15.75 -9.51
N PRO A 188 1.50 16.77 -9.78
CA PRO A 188 0.69 16.81 -10.99
C PRO A 188 1.58 16.81 -12.25
N LEU A 189 1.36 15.86 -13.15
CA LEU A 189 2.02 15.78 -14.46
C LEU A 189 1.22 16.52 -15.54
N ALA A 190 -0.11 16.46 -15.44
CA ALA A 190 -1.05 17.16 -16.30
C ALA A 190 -2.37 17.41 -15.54
N LYS A 191 -3.36 18.00 -16.24
CA LYS A 191 -4.72 18.10 -15.70
C LYS A 191 -5.25 16.69 -15.40
N ASN A 192 -5.68 16.45 -14.17
CA ASN A 192 -6.22 15.17 -13.70
C ASN A 192 -5.22 14.00 -13.68
N LEU A 193 -3.96 14.20 -14.06
CA LEU A 193 -2.91 13.17 -14.05
C LEU A 193 -1.86 13.51 -12.98
N ASN A 194 -1.62 12.57 -12.09
CA ASN A 194 -0.64 12.67 -11.01
C ASN A 194 0.44 11.60 -11.18
N GLY A 195 1.69 11.96 -10.93
CA GLY A 195 2.81 11.04 -10.84
C GLY A 195 3.27 10.91 -9.40
N GLU A 196 3.74 9.74 -9.02
CA GLU A 196 4.30 9.46 -7.70
C GLU A 196 5.52 8.54 -7.85
N LEU A 197 6.59 8.88 -7.12
CA LEU A 197 7.86 8.17 -7.14
C LEU A 197 8.37 8.04 -5.72
N GLY A 198 8.93 6.90 -5.35
CA GLY A 198 9.49 6.74 -4.02
C GLY A 198 10.09 5.38 -3.72
N TYR A 199 10.24 5.13 -2.43
CA TYR A 199 10.83 3.93 -1.87
C TYR A 199 9.87 3.30 -0.85
N MET A 200 9.70 1.98 -0.95
CA MET A 200 8.95 1.18 0.00
C MET A 200 9.87 0.14 0.63
N ASN A 201 9.79 0.00 1.94
CA ASN A 201 10.26 -1.19 2.64
C ASN A 201 9.07 -2.08 2.98
N GLN A 202 9.14 -3.35 2.60
CA GLN A 202 8.17 -4.35 3.02
C GLN A 202 8.89 -5.35 3.94
N HIS A 203 8.55 -5.32 5.22
CA HIS A 203 9.04 -6.27 6.21
C HIS A 203 8.01 -7.38 6.42
N GLY A 204 8.41 -8.62 6.19
CA GLY A 204 7.58 -9.81 6.37
C GLY A 204 8.03 -10.61 7.59
N PHE A 205 7.08 -10.97 8.45
CA PHE A 205 7.33 -11.75 9.66
C PHE A 205 7.17 -13.24 9.37
N VAL A 206 8.21 -14.02 9.54
CA VAL A 206 8.22 -15.46 9.27
C VAL A 206 8.24 -16.25 10.57
N ARG A 207 7.20 -17.05 10.83
CA ARG A 207 7.16 -17.90 12.04
C ARG A 207 8.12 -19.07 11.91
N GLY A 208 9.11 -19.14 12.80
CA GLY A 208 10.09 -20.24 12.84
C GLY A 208 11.14 -20.18 11.74
N GLY A 209 11.35 -19.00 11.14
CA GLY A 209 12.38 -18.73 10.14
C GLY A 209 12.86 -17.28 10.21
N GLU A 210 13.74 -16.90 9.28
CA GLU A 210 14.23 -15.54 9.16
C GLU A 210 13.13 -14.64 8.55
N ASP A 211 12.94 -13.47 9.11
CA ASP A 211 12.08 -12.43 8.55
C ASP A 211 12.58 -11.99 7.17
N THR A 212 11.72 -11.39 6.38
CA THR A 212 12.07 -10.83 5.06
C THR A 212 12.05 -9.31 5.10
N SER A 213 12.92 -8.68 4.30
CA SER A 213 12.95 -7.24 4.13
C SER A 213 13.13 -6.91 2.66
N ASP A 214 12.05 -6.59 1.96
CA ASP A 214 12.09 -6.24 0.55
C ASP A 214 12.30 -4.72 0.40
N HIS A 215 13.21 -4.36 -0.50
CA HIS A 215 13.56 -2.99 -0.87
C HIS A 215 12.96 -2.68 -2.24
N ILE A 216 12.01 -1.75 -2.30
CA ILE A 216 11.14 -1.60 -3.45
C ILE A 216 11.26 -0.17 -4.00
N ALA A 217 11.71 -0.03 -5.24
CA ALA A 217 11.51 1.18 -6.01
C ALA A 217 10.03 1.25 -6.44
N TYR A 218 9.37 2.37 -6.14
CA TYR A 218 7.93 2.54 -6.37
C TYR A 218 7.64 3.66 -7.35
N PHE A 219 6.85 3.37 -8.38
CA PHE A 219 6.36 4.33 -9.37
C PHE A 219 4.84 4.21 -9.51
N ALA A 220 4.15 5.33 -9.54
CA ALA A 220 2.73 5.33 -9.80
C ALA A 220 2.29 6.50 -10.68
N VAL A 221 1.28 6.25 -11.50
CA VAL A 221 0.50 7.27 -12.19
C VAL A 221 -0.97 7.09 -11.86
N SER A 222 -1.67 8.19 -11.63
CA SER A 222 -3.10 8.17 -11.32
C SER A 222 -3.86 9.22 -12.09
N LEU A 223 -4.97 8.81 -12.70
CA LEU A 223 -5.88 9.65 -13.48
C LEU A 223 -7.21 9.80 -12.73
N SER A 224 -7.72 11.03 -12.65
CA SER A 224 -9.03 11.33 -12.02
C SER A 224 -9.95 11.98 -13.05
N LEU A 225 -11.07 11.34 -13.38
CA LEU A 225 -12.06 11.75 -14.38
C LEU A 225 -13.43 12.05 -13.75
#